data_e450be9afd6c0464aff4e4e82be0e508
#
_entry.id   e450be9afd6c0464aff4e4e82be0e508
#
_cell.length_a   1.000
_cell.length_b   1.000
_cell.length_c   1.000
_cell.angle_alpha   90.00
_cell.angle_beta   90.00
_cell.angle_gamma   90.00
#
_symmetry.space_group_name_H-M   'P 1'
#
loop_
_entity.id
_entity.type
_entity.pdbx_description
1 polymer ?
#
loop_
_entity_poly.entity_id
_entity_poly.type
_entity_poly.pdbx_seq_one_letter_code
_entity_poly.pdbx_strand_id
1 'polypeptide(L)'
;DDGQWHERSQIHDTTVGRALVFEIVPDGIPYAEINKTMVNKDMSRLINLCYRNVGLKETVIFADQLMYMGYEYSTRSGASIGVEDFVIPAEKAAIIDRSEDEIREIENQFASGLVTQGEKYNKVIDIWTRASDQVSNAMMDTLSTETVVNRAGDEETQSSFNSVWMY
;
A
#
# COMPACT_ATOMS: atom_id res chain seq x y z
N ASP A 1 -18.98 31.03 -30.98
CA ASP A 1 -18.07 29.83 -31.05
C ASP A 1 -17.60 29.78 -32.50
N ASP A 2 -16.36 30.22 -32.72
CA ASP A 2 -15.72 30.30 -34.05
C ASP A 2 -15.02 28.99 -34.46
N GLY A 3 -15.19 27.92 -33.69
CA GLY A 3 -14.62 26.59 -33.97
C GLY A 3 -13.09 26.53 -33.93
N GLN A 4 -12.42 27.55 -33.44
CA GLN A 4 -10.96 27.54 -33.28
C GLN A 4 -10.57 26.98 -31.91
N TRP A 5 -9.67 26.02 -31.92
CA TRP A 5 -9.04 25.49 -30.72
C TRP A 5 -8.06 26.52 -30.15
N HIS A 6 -8.37 27.04 -28.96
CA HIS A 6 -7.42 27.88 -28.22
C HIS A 6 -6.70 27.06 -27.22
N GLU A 7 -5.36 26.96 -27.32
CA GLU A 7 -4.51 26.41 -26.28
C GLU A 7 -4.65 27.24 -25.00
N ARG A 8 -5.21 26.66 -23.96
CA ARG A 8 -5.26 27.26 -22.62
C ARG A 8 -4.12 26.72 -21.80
N SER A 9 -3.11 27.54 -21.57
CA SER A 9 -2.07 27.27 -20.60
C SER A 9 -2.63 27.48 -19.19
N GLN A 10 -2.49 26.48 -18.31
CA GLN A 10 -2.85 26.57 -16.90
C GLN A 10 -1.63 26.25 -16.05
N ILE A 11 -1.45 27.05 -14.98
CA ILE A 11 -0.38 26.81 -13.99
C ILE A 11 -0.99 26.03 -12.83
N HIS A 12 -0.37 24.90 -12.49
CA HIS A 12 -0.78 24.05 -11.38
C HIS A 12 0.39 23.80 -10.44
N ASP A 13 0.13 23.86 -9.15
CA ASP A 13 1.07 23.33 -8.15
C ASP A 13 1.05 21.81 -8.22
N THR A 14 2.20 21.20 -8.46
CA THR A 14 2.31 19.75 -8.67
C THR A 14 3.68 19.22 -8.24
N THR A 15 3.88 17.92 -8.37
CA THR A 15 5.14 17.24 -8.11
C THR A 15 5.68 16.64 -9.40
N VAL A 16 7.00 16.40 -9.45
CA VAL A 16 7.66 15.77 -10.61
C VAL A 16 7.01 14.43 -10.97
N GLY A 17 6.71 13.59 -9.98
CA GLY A 17 6.07 12.29 -10.22
C GLY A 17 4.69 12.40 -10.89
N ARG A 18 3.88 13.40 -10.50
CA ARG A 18 2.57 13.64 -11.12
C ARG A 18 2.70 14.14 -12.55
N ALA A 19 3.69 14.99 -12.83
CA ALA A 19 3.99 15.45 -14.17
C ALA A 19 4.40 14.30 -15.09
N LEU A 20 5.26 13.40 -14.59
CA LEU A 20 5.66 12.20 -15.35
C LEU A 20 4.48 11.26 -15.62
N VAL A 21 3.60 11.05 -14.66
CA VAL A 21 2.37 10.25 -14.88
C VAL A 21 1.48 10.93 -15.93
N PHE A 22 1.35 12.26 -15.89
CA PHE A 22 0.56 12.98 -16.85
C PHE A 22 1.05 12.85 -18.29
N GLU A 23 2.37 12.74 -18.49
CA GLU A 23 2.97 12.58 -19.81
C GLU A 23 2.53 11.30 -20.55
N ILE A 24 2.22 10.23 -19.79
CA ILE A 24 1.78 8.94 -20.34
C ILE A 24 0.25 8.77 -20.36
N VAL A 25 -0.49 9.66 -19.70
CA VAL A 25 -1.95 9.57 -19.65
C VAL A 25 -2.54 10.01 -21.00
N PRO A 26 -3.48 9.23 -21.59
CA PRO A 26 -4.08 9.58 -22.88
C PRO A 26 -4.89 10.88 -22.81
N ASP A 27 -4.94 11.57 -23.94
CA ASP A 27 -5.73 12.77 -24.10
C ASP A 27 -7.21 12.54 -23.73
N GLY A 28 -7.82 13.53 -23.06
CA GLY A 28 -9.22 13.45 -22.62
C GLY A 28 -9.38 13.10 -21.15
N ILE A 29 -8.29 12.89 -20.40
CA ILE A 29 -8.31 12.73 -18.94
C ILE A 29 -7.93 14.06 -18.29
N PRO A 30 -8.78 14.63 -17.41
CA PRO A 30 -8.48 15.89 -16.74
C PRO A 30 -7.26 15.77 -15.81
N TYR A 31 -6.36 16.75 -15.82
CA TYR A 31 -5.18 16.79 -14.96
C TYR A 31 -5.53 16.71 -13.46
N ALA A 32 -6.68 17.23 -13.06
CA ALA A 32 -7.15 17.18 -11.67
C ALA A 32 -7.30 15.75 -11.11
N GLU A 33 -7.53 14.75 -11.97
CA GLU A 33 -7.63 13.34 -11.56
C GLU A 33 -6.26 12.75 -11.18
N ILE A 34 -5.18 13.35 -11.69
CA ILE A 34 -3.80 12.90 -11.49
C ILE A 34 -3.11 13.73 -10.42
N ASN A 35 -3.45 15.04 -10.31
CA ASN A 35 -2.79 15.96 -9.40
C ASN A 35 -3.17 15.79 -7.93
N LYS A 36 -3.03 14.57 -7.42
CA LYS A 36 -3.25 14.19 -6.01
C LYS A 36 -2.30 13.06 -5.61
N THR A 37 -2.21 12.78 -4.33
CA THR A 37 -1.51 11.59 -3.87
C THR A 37 -2.28 10.34 -4.33
N MET A 38 -1.62 9.48 -5.09
CA MET A 38 -2.25 8.32 -5.72
C MET A 38 -1.79 7.03 -5.04
N VAL A 39 -2.74 6.26 -4.55
CA VAL A 39 -2.55 4.90 -4.03
C VAL A 39 -3.11 3.88 -5.02
N ASN A 40 -2.91 2.58 -4.77
CA ASN A 40 -3.37 1.49 -5.67
C ASN A 40 -4.85 1.63 -6.09
N LYS A 41 -5.71 2.06 -5.17
CA LYS A 41 -7.15 2.27 -5.43
C LYS A 41 -7.40 3.42 -6.41
N ASP A 42 -6.61 4.49 -6.32
CA ASP A 42 -6.71 5.62 -7.24
C ASP A 42 -6.16 5.27 -8.63
N MET A 43 -5.08 4.48 -8.70
CA MET A 43 -4.57 3.96 -9.97
C MET A 43 -5.61 3.08 -10.68
N SER A 44 -6.26 2.17 -9.96
CA SER A 44 -7.35 1.35 -10.51
C SER A 44 -8.51 2.20 -11.01
N ARG A 45 -8.84 3.27 -10.28
CA ARG A 45 -9.88 4.24 -10.69
C ARG A 45 -9.48 5.00 -11.94
N LEU A 46 -8.21 5.43 -12.03
CA LEU A 46 -7.68 6.13 -13.20
C LEU A 46 -7.73 5.25 -14.46
N ILE A 47 -7.31 3.99 -14.36
CA ILE A 47 -7.40 3.02 -15.48
C ILE A 47 -8.86 2.83 -15.92
N ASN A 48 -9.79 2.73 -14.97
CA ASN A 48 -11.21 2.61 -15.30
C ASN A 48 -11.76 3.89 -15.98
N LEU A 49 -11.32 5.06 -15.52
CA LEU A 49 -11.67 6.33 -16.15
C LEU A 49 -11.14 6.43 -17.58
N CYS A 50 -9.89 6.03 -17.82
CA CYS A 50 -9.33 5.94 -19.16
C CYS A 50 -10.17 5.01 -20.05
N TYR A 51 -10.50 3.82 -19.57
CA TYR A 51 -11.31 2.87 -20.34
C TYR A 51 -12.67 3.47 -20.78
N ARG A 52 -13.31 4.20 -19.89
CA ARG A 52 -14.62 4.82 -20.18
C ARG A 52 -14.55 6.01 -21.15
N ASN A 53 -13.46 6.80 -21.07
CA ASN A 53 -13.36 8.06 -21.83
C ASN A 53 -12.66 7.87 -23.18
N VAL A 54 -11.61 7.02 -23.24
CA VAL A 54 -10.75 6.89 -24.43
C VAL A 54 -10.79 5.49 -25.06
N GLY A 55 -11.42 4.53 -24.41
CA GLY A 55 -11.62 3.18 -24.92
C GLY A 55 -10.49 2.21 -24.62
N LEU A 56 -10.66 0.96 -25.05
CA LEU A 56 -9.80 -0.18 -24.65
C LEU A 56 -8.35 -0.03 -25.12
N LYS A 57 -8.13 0.36 -26.36
CA LYS A 57 -6.80 0.40 -26.97
C LYS A 57 -5.87 1.35 -26.21
N GLU A 58 -6.30 2.59 -26.04
CA GLU A 58 -5.51 3.62 -25.35
C GLU A 58 -5.31 3.29 -23.86
N THR A 59 -6.30 2.65 -23.25
CA THR A 59 -6.17 2.18 -21.85
C THR A 59 -5.12 1.10 -21.69
N VAL A 60 -5.02 0.16 -22.62
CA VAL A 60 -3.98 -0.90 -22.58
C VAL A 60 -2.59 -0.29 -22.77
N ILE A 61 -2.43 0.63 -23.71
CA ILE A 61 -1.16 1.35 -23.92
C ILE A 61 -0.77 2.13 -22.67
N PHE A 62 -1.71 2.84 -22.08
CA PHE A 62 -1.47 3.58 -20.82
C PHE A 62 -1.06 2.66 -19.67
N ALA A 63 -1.76 1.54 -19.48
CA ALA A 63 -1.45 0.58 -18.42
C ALA A 63 -0.05 -0.01 -18.58
N ASP A 64 0.36 -0.31 -19.81
CA ASP A 64 1.69 -0.81 -20.15
C ASP A 64 2.78 0.24 -19.86
N GLN A 65 2.58 1.47 -20.30
CA GLN A 65 3.49 2.59 -20.04
C GLN A 65 3.61 2.89 -18.53
N LEU A 66 2.49 2.85 -17.81
CA LEU A 66 2.47 3.03 -16.34
C LEU A 66 3.28 1.95 -15.62
N MET A 67 3.14 0.71 -16.03
CA MET A 67 3.90 -0.42 -15.49
C MET A 67 5.41 -0.25 -15.72
N TYR A 68 5.82 0.04 -16.96
CA TYR A 68 7.24 0.25 -17.28
C TYR A 68 7.83 1.47 -16.57
N MET A 69 7.10 2.57 -16.49
CA MET A 69 7.52 3.74 -15.72
C MET A 69 7.69 3.39 -14.23
N GLY A 70 6.77 2.63 -13.66
CA GLY A 70 6.87 2.15 -12.28
C GLY A 70 8.14 1.33 -12.06
N TYR A 71 8.44 0.38 -12.93
CA TYR A 71 9.67 -0.43 -12.84
C TYR A 71 10.94 0.40 -12.99
N GLU A 72 10.97 1.34 -13.93
CA GLU A 72 12.13 2.22 -14.15
C GLU A 72 12.42 3.06 -12.90
N TYR A 73 11.43 3.76 -12.37
CA TYR A 73 11.64 4.63 -11.22
C TYR A 73 11.86 3.87 -9.92
N SER A 74 11.24 2.71 -9.74
CA SER A 74 11.54 1.80 -8.64
C SER A 74 13.01 1.34 -8.68
N THR A 75 13.50 0.97 -9.85
CA THR A 75 14.91 0.60 -10.03
C THR A 75 15.86 1.77 -9.75
N ARG A 76 15.52 2.96 -10.26
CA ARG A 76 16.34 4.19 -10.07
C ARG A 76 16.35 4.67 -8.62
N SER A 77 15.32 4.39 -7.85
CA SER A 77 15.27 4.74 -6.42
C SER A 77 16.37 4.05 -5.61
N GLY A 78 16.86 2.89 -6.07
CA GLY A 78 17.89 2.11 -5.39
C GLY A 78 17.42 1.48 -4.08
N ALA A 79 16.11 1.53 -3.78
CA ALA A 79 15.57 0.92 -2.58
C ALA A 79 15.70 -0.60 -2.65
N SER A 80 16.18 -1.20 -1.56
CA SER A 80 16.29 -2.65 -1.41
C SER A 80 15.74 -3.05 -0.04
N ILE A 81 15.24 -4.28 0.06
CA ILE A 81 14.68 -4.81 1.31
C ILE A 81 15.61 -5.94 1.79
N GLY A 82 16.13 -5.77 2.99
CA GLY A 82 16.89 -6.80 3.71
C GLY A 82 16.07 -7.42 4.83
N VAL A 83 16.55 -8.54 5.37
CA VAL A 83 15.90 -9.19 6.53
C VAL A 83 15.93 -8.27 7.77
N GLU A 84 16.93 -7.41 7.87
CA GLU A 84 17.11 -6.46 8.97
C GLU A 84 16.09 -5.31 8.95
N ASP A 85 15.45 -5.07 7.80
CA ASP A 85 14.41 -4.03 7.67
C ASP A 85 13.08 -4.44 8.32
N PHE A 86 12.92 -5.75 8.60
CA PHE A 86 11.76 -6.29 9.31
C PHE A 86 11.97 -6.21 10.82
N VAL A 87 11.41 -5.20 11.44
CA VAL A 87 11.48 -5.03 12.90
C VAL A 87 10.44 -5.93 13.57
N ILE A 88 10.87 -6.73 14.55
CA ILE A 88 9.96 -7.56 15.34
C ILE A 88 9.24 -6.66 16.35
N PRO A 89 7.90 -6.48 16.27
CA PRO A 89 7.19 -5.66 17.25
C PRO A 89 7.19 -6.30 18.64
N ALA A 90 7.24 -5.47 19.66
CA ALA A 90 7.27 -5.92 21.06
C ALA A 90 6.00 -6.71 21.44
N GLU A 91 4.87 -6.37 20.83
CA GLU A 91 3.56 -6.99 21.07
C GLU A 91 3.43 -8.41 20.51
N LYS A 92 4.35 -8.83 19.63
CA LYS A 92 4.28 -10.13 18.94
C LYS A 92 4.12 -11.29 19.91
N ALA A 93 4.92 -11.34 20.97
CA ALA A 93 4.86 -12.42 21.96
C ALA A 93 3.47 -12.49 22.63
N ALA A 94 2.95 -11.35 23.07
CA ALA A 94 1.63 -11.27 23.72
C ALA A 94 0.47 -11.65 22.76
N ILE A 95 0.59 -11.35 21.47
CA ILE A 95 -0.41 -11.73 20.45
C ILE A 95 -0.40 -13.25 20.27
N ILE A 96 0.80 -13.86 20.16
CA ILE A 96 0.95 -15.31 19.99
C ILE A 96 0.43 -16.04 21.22
N ASP A 97 0.85 -15.67 22.43
CA ASP A 97 0.44 -16.31 23.67
C ASP A 97 -1.10 -16.32 23.82
N ARG A 98 -1.73 -15.17 23.54
CA ARG A 98 -3.20 -15.08 23.56
C ARG A 98 -3.86 -16.00 22.54
N SER A 99 -3.29 -16.08 21.34
CA SER A 99 -3.83 -16.95 20.27
C SER A 99 -3.68 -18.43 20.62
N GLU A 100 -2.58 -18.82 21.27
CA GLU A 100 -2.37 -20.19 21.76
C GLU A 100 -3.35 -20.55 22.87
N ASP A 101 -3.67 -19.61 23.77
CA ASP A 101 -4.65 -19.84 24.83
C ASP A 101 -6.06 -20.03 24.23
N GLU A 102 -6.44 -19.22 23.22
CA GLU A 102 -7.72 -19.39 22.48
C GLU A 102 -7.76 -20.77 21.80
N ILE A 103 -6.64 -21.22 21.20
CA ILE A 103 -6.57 -22.54 20.56
C ILE A 103 -6.72 -23.68 21.58
N ARG A 104 -6.08 -23.58 22.73
CA ARG A 104 -6.22 -24.58 23.82
C ARG A 104 -7.69 -24.70 24.27
N GLU A 105 -8.40 -23.58 24.33
CA GLU A 105 -9.83 -23.62 24.66
C GLU A 105 -10.64 -24.36 23.60
N ILE A 106 -10.37 -24.11 22.30
CA ILE A 106 -11.00 -24.85 21.20
C ILE A 106 -10.68 -26.35 21.25
N GLU A 107 -9.45 -26.70 21.60
CA GLU A 107 -9.02 -28.09 21.77
C GLU A 107 -9.76 -28.79 22.93
N ASN A 108 -9.97 -28.10 24.03
CA ASN A 108 -10.74 -28.61 25.16
C ASN A 108 -12.23 -28.79 24.78
N GLN A 109 -12.80 -27.86 24.02
CA GLN A 109 -14.17 -27.98 23.49
C GLN A 109 -14.29 -29.18 22.54
N PHE A 110 -13.31 -29.41 21.70
CA PHE A 110 -13.27 -30.58 20.82
C PHE A 110 -13.15 -31.89 21.61
N ALA A 111 -12.24 -31.96 22.58
CA ALA A 111 -12.07 -33.13 23.44
C ALA A 111 -13.37 -33.47 24.24
N SER A 112 -14.15 -32.43 24.58
CA SER A 112 -15.44 -32.57 25.26
C SER A 112 -16.61 -32.89 24.30
N GLY A 113 -16.36 -33.00 23.01
CA GLY A 113 -17.38 -33.28 21.99
C GLY A 113 -18.31 -32.10 21.67
N LEU A 114 -17.99 -30.88 22.09
CA LEU A 114 -18.78 -29.68 21.88
C LEU A 114 -18.65 -29.09 20.47
N VAL A 115 -17.55 -29.39 19.79
CA VAL A 115 -17.29 -28.94 18.41
C VAL A 115 -16.84 -30.10 17.54
N THR A 116 -17.16 -30.05 16.27
CA THR A 116 -16.75 -31.04 15.26
C THR A 116 -15.30 -30.78 14.81
N GLN A 117 -14.67 -31.78 14.17
CA GLN A 117 -13.34 -31.65 13.58
C GLN A 117 -13.24 -30.51 12.58
N GLY A 118 -14.26 -30.33 11.74
CA GLY A 118 -14.31 -29.26 10.75
C GLY A 118 -14.43 -27.87 11.40
N GLU A 119 -15.24 -27.73 12.44
CA GLU A 119 -15.39 -26.49 13.20
C GLU A 119 -14.09 -26.13 13.94
N LYS A 120 -13.43 -27.12 14.58
CA LYS A 120 -12.12 -26.93 15.20
C LYS A 120 -11.13 -26.38 14.16
N TYR A 121 -11.02 -27.02 13.00
CA TYR A 121 -10.09 -26.63 11.94
C TYR A 121 -10.33 -25.19 11.49
N ASN A 122 -11.58 -24.81 11.19
CA ASN A 122 -11.90 -23.47 10.74
C ASN A 122 -11.62 -22.42 11.83
N LYS A 123 -11.99 -22.68 13.08
CA LYS A 123 -11.71 -21.77 14.21
C LYS A 123 -10.23 -21.55 14.42
N VAL A 124 -9.40 -22.58 14.33
CA VAL A 124 -7.94 -22.47 14.46
C VAL A 124 -7.32 -21.63 13.33
N ILE A 125 -7.79 -21.83 12.09
CA ILE A 125 -7.38 -20.99 10.96
C ILE A 125 -7.76 -19.53 11.18
N ASP A 126 -8.98 -19.25 11.61
CA ASP A 126 -9.44 -17.88 11.88
C ASP A 126 -8.60 -17.19 12.98
N ILE A 127 -8.23 -17.94 14.04
CA ILE A 127 -7.37 -17.41 15.12
C ILE A 127 -5.99 -17.04 14.56
N TRP A 128 -5.35 -17.94 13.80
CA TRP A 128 -4.02 -17.67 13.24
C TRP A 128 -4.03 -16.58 12.17
N THR A 129 -5.08 -16.50 11.35
CA THR A 129 -5.22 -15.41 10.37
C THR A 129 -5.31 -14.07 11.08
N ARG A 130 -6.16 -13.96 12.10
CA ARG A 130 -6.29 -12.74 12.92
C ARG A 130 -4.99 -12.39 13.66
N ALA A 131 -4.27 -13.39 14.21
CA ALA A 131 -2.99 -13.17 14.85
C ALA A 131 -1.93 -12.65 13.84
N SER A 132 -1.89 -13.22 12.63
CA SER A 132 -1.01 -12.75 11.55
C SER A 132 -1.28 -11.30 11.18
N ASP A 133 -2.55 -10.93 11.01
CA ASP A 133 -2.95 -9.55 10.70
C ASP A 133 -2.58 -8.58 11.84
N GLN A 134 -2.78 -8.98 13.09
CA GLN A 134 -2.42 -8.16 14.26
C GLN A 134 -0.90 -7.94 14.34
N VAL A 135 -0.08 -8.98 14.13
CA VAL A 135 1.38 -8.87 14.13
C VAL A 135 1.85 -7.99 12.97
N SER A 136 1.27 -8.17 11.78
CA SER A 136 1.56 -7.33 10.60
C SER A 136 1.27 -5.86 10.87
N ASN A 137 0.09 -5.55 11.42
CA ASN A 137 -0.28 -4.18 11.73
C ASN A 137 0.65 -3.57 12.79
N ALA A 138 0.95 -4.29 13.88
CA ALA A 138 1.88 -3.85 14.90
C ALA A 138 3.30 -3.60 14.35
N MET A 139 3.75 -4.43 13.41
CA MET A 139 5.03 -4.23 12.72
C MET A 139 4.99 -2.96 11.87
N MET A 140 3.96 -2.76 11.06
CA MET A 140 3.82 -1.58 10.22
C MET A 140 3.70 -0.29 11.06
N ASP A 141 2.99 -0.31 12.18
CA ASP A 141 2.93 0.82 13.11
C ASP A 141 4.32 1.16 13.67
N THR A 142 5.09 0.13 14.05
CA THR A 142 6.47 0.31 14.54
C THR A 142 7.40 0.87 13.44
N LEU A 143 7.21 0.44 12.19
CA LEU A 143 8.02 0.88 11.04
C LEU A 143 7.61 2.26 10.51
N SER A 144 6.44 2.78 10.87
CA SER A 144 5.90 4.03 10.30
C SER A 144 6.67 5.27 10.69
N THR A 145 7.29 5.28 11.85
CA THR A 145 7.98 6.42 12.42
C THR A 145 9.37 6.05 12.93
N GLU A 146 10.29 6.99 12.83
CA GLU A 146 11.62 6.88 13.43
C GLU A 146 11.96 8.17 14.20
N THR A 147 12.73 8.02 15.27
CA THR A 147 13.24 9.16 16.03
C THR A 147 14.65 9.49 15.56
N VAL A 148 14.86 10.69 15.07
CA VAL A 148 16.15 11.19 14.59
C VAL A 148 16.62 12.35 15.45
N VAL A 149 17.91 12.42 15.68
CA VAL A 149 18.51 13.58 16.35
C VAL A 149 18.81 14.65 15.30
N ASN A 150 18.19 15.82 15.42
CA ASN A 150 18.43 16.94 14.52
C ASN A 150 19.83 17.57 14.73
N ARG A 151 20.22 18.52 13.88
CA ARG A 151 21.52 19.20 13.99
C ARG A 151 21.69 20.00 15.28
N ALA A 152 20.62 20.36 15.96
CA ALA A 152 20.65 21.06 17.24
C ALA A 152 20.82 20.13 18.45
N GLY A 153 20.70 18.81 18.23
CA GLY A 153 20.79 17.78 19.28
C GLY A 153 19.44 17.39 19.88
N ASP A 154 18.34 17.88 19.33
CA ASP A 154 17.00 17.54 19.80
C ASP A 154 16.47 16.30 19.07
N GLU A 155 15.70 15.46 19.78
CA GLU A 155 15.02 14.32 19.20
C GLU A 155 13.76 14.77 18.46
N GLU A 156 13.65 14.40 17.20
CA GLU A 156 12.50 14.67 16.35
C GLU A 156 11.96 13.36 15.77
N THR A 157 10.63 13.17 15.87
CA THR A 157 9.97 12.02 15.26
C THR A 157 9.54 12.37 13.84
N GLN A 158 10.01 11.59 12.88
CA GLN A 158 9.68 11.74 11.46
C GLN A 158 9.12 10.45 10.87
N SER A 159 8.59 10.55 9.65
CA SER A 159 8.20 9.37 8.88
C SER A 159 9.44 8.55 8.55
N SER A 160 9.36 7.25 8.76
CA SER A 160 10.49 6.34 8.58
C SER A 160 10.93 6.22 7.13
N PHE A 161 12.24 6.08 6.93
CA PHE A 161 12.85 5.73 5.64
C PHE A 161 13.06 4.21 5.49
N ASN A 162 12.43 3.40 6.32
CA ASN A 162 12.50 1.96 6.18
C ASN A 162 11.89 1.50 4.84
N SER A 163 12.64 0.67 4.09
CA SER A 163 12.22 0.23 2.75
C SER A 163 10.93 -0.58 2.76
N VAL A 164 10.66 -1.35 3.81
CA VAL A 164 9.41 -2.13 3.97
C VAL A 164 8.21 -1.22 4.16
N TRP A 165 8.39 -0.10 4.89
CA TRP A 165 7.33 0.89 5.08
C TRP A 165 7.04 1.69 3.82
N MET A 166 8.07 1.99 3.02
CA MET A 166 7.97 2.83 1.81
C MET A 166 7.34 2.08 0.62
N TYR A 167 7.35 0.75 0.60
CA TYR A 167 6.79 -0.12 -0.43
C TYR A 167 5.48 -0.77 0.00
#